data_145945dfd93f59a6023fcc8905ade18c
#
_entry.id   145945dfd93f59a6023fcc8905ade18c
#
_cell.length_a   1.000
_cell.length_b   1.000
_cell.length_c   1.000
_cell.angle_alpha   90.00
_cell.angle_beta   90.00
_cell.angle_gamma   90.00
#
_symmetry.space_group_name_H-M   'P 1'
#
loop_
_entity.id
_entity.type
_entity.pdbx_description
1 polymer ?
#
loop_
_entity_poly.entity_id
_entity_poly.type
_entity_poly.pdbx_seq_one_letter_code
_entity_poly.pdbx_strand_id
1 'polypeptide(L)'
;MKSIVINALQYKQNSSGIGVMIHELFSRFVAITPRPSTVILPRDGPEFKASGKAKIVPIPWTYGQTIRRLFFQSVWLGRLYGKNSILLTTDSKTPFFLPKSCTLIPLVTDLAVFRMPEVYQWSRVLWWKLQYRYLCKRTDFFLTISQFTKEEMIDVLKIPAEKIYVVPCAA
;
A
#
# COMPACT_ATOMS: atom_id res chain seq x y z
N MET A 1 -0.54 0.55 -22.53
CA MET A 1 -0.17 1.44 -21.39
C MET A 1 -0.65 0.77 -20.11
N LYS A 2 0.17 0.64 -19.03
CA LYS A 2 -0.26 0.02 -17.78
C LYS A 2 -1.27 0.92 -17.07
N SER A 3 -2.37 0.34 -16.55
CA SER A 3 -3.31 1.03 -15.66
C SER A 3 -2.73 1.15 -14.25
N ILE A 4 -3.24 2.11 -13.48
CA ILE A 4 -2.84 2.28 -12.09
C ILE A 4 -3.92 1.69 -11.19
N VAL A 5 -3.51 0.89 -10.22
CA VAL A 5 -4.40 0.34 -9.19
C VAL A 5 -3.88 0.76 -7.82
N ILE A 6 -4.72 1.39 -7.05
CA ILE A 6 -4.40 1.88 -5.70
C ILE A 6 -5.14 1.02 -4.69
N ASN A 7 -4.39 0.31 -3.86
CA ASN A 7 -4.95 -0.41 -2.73
C ASN A 7 -5.07 0.52 -1.51
N ALA A 8 -6.23 1.11 -1.34
CA ALA A 8 -6.54 2.00 -0.22
C ALA A 8 -7.47 1.34 0.81
N LEU A 9 -7.37 0.02 1.00
CA LEU A 9 -8.19 -0.75 1.94
C LEU A 9 -7.96 -0.43 3.42
N GLN A 10 -6.97 0.40 3.72
CA GLN A 10 -6.74 0.94 5.06
C GLN A 10 -7.43 2.28 5.32
N TYR A 11 -8.01 2.87 4.29
CA TYR A 11 -8.75 4.11 4.41
C TYR A 11 -10.04 3.89 5.21
N LYS A 12 -10.13 4.50 6.36
CA LYS A 12 -11.21 4.33 7.33
C LYS A 12 -11.84 5.68 7.68
N GLN A 13 -13.14 5.70 7.93
CA GLN A 13 -13.83 6.85 8.48
C GLN A 13 -13.25 7.21 9.86
N ASN A 14 -13.02 8.48 10.14
CA ASN A 14 -12.33 8.99 11.33
C ASN A 14 -10.91 8.44 11.50
N SER A 15 -10.22 8.20 10.38
CA SER A 15 -8.83 7.75 10.42
C SER A 15 -7.93 8.84 10.98
N SER A 16 -7.08 8.46 11.93
CA SER A 16 -5.88 9.21 12.28
C SER A 16 -4.90 9.28 11.09
N GLY A 17 -3.84 10.03 11.21
CA GLY A 17 -2.83 10.36 10.21
C GLY A 17 -2.72 9.52 8.92
N ILE A 18 -2.71 8.18 9.02
CA ILE A 18 -2.60 7.29 7.83
C ILE A 18 -3.79 7.45 6.86
N GLY A 19 -5.01 7.59 7.37
CA GLY A 19 -6.18 7.76 6.49
C GLY A 19 -6.20 9.12 5.82
N VAL A 20 -5.84 10.17 6.54
CA VAL A 20 -5.70 11.52 5.96
C VAL A 20 -4.61 11.50 4.88
N MET A 21 -3.46 10.91 5.18
CA MET A 21 -2.38 10.76 4.21
C MET A 21 -2.81 10.00 2.94
N ILE A 22 -3.50 8.87 3.10
CA ILE A 22 -3.99 8.07 1.97
C ILE A 22 -4.92 8.92 1.10
N HIS A 23 -5.85 9.66 1.73
CA HIS A 23 -6.78 10.53 1.01
C HIS A 23 -6.05 11.64 0.26
N GLU A 24 -5.22 12.42 0.95
CA GLU A 24 -4.52 13.57 0.37
C GLU A 24 -3.54 13.16 -0.74
N LEU A 25 -2.74 12.14 -0.49
CA LEU A 25 -1.76 11.69 -1.46
C LEU A 25 -2.43 11.13 -2.71
N PHE A 26 -3.38 10.21 -2.54
CA PHE A 26 -3.93 9.50 -3.70
C PHE A 26 -5.02 10.27 -4.43
N SER A 27 -5.81 11.14 -3.77
CA SER A 27 -6.74 12.01 -4.47
C SER A 27 -6.01 12.99 -5.39
N ARG A 28 -4.93 13.59 -4.92
CA ARG A 28 -4.08 14.48 -5.73
C ARG A 28 -3.37 13.71 -6.84
N PHE A 29 -2.81 12.54 -6.53
CA PHE A 29 -2.14 11.71 -7.53
C PHE A 29 -3.09 11.31 -8.66
N VAL A 30 -4.31 10.89 -8.33
CA VAL A 30 -5.33 10.51 -9.30
C VAL A 30 -5.77 11.71 -10.16
N ALA A 31 -5.83 12.90 -9.58
CA ALA A 31 -6.20 14.12 -10.28
C ALA A 31 -5.20 14.54 -11.37
N ILE A 32 -3.90 14.32 -11.13
CA ILE A 32 -2.82 14.73 -12.04
C ILE A 32 -2.37 13.65 -13.01
N THR A 33 -2.65 12.37 -12.70
CA THR A 33 -2.19 11.27 -13.58
C THR A 33 -3.01 11.19 -14.85
N PRO A 34 -2.38 11.11 -16.04
CA PRO A 34 -3.08 10.92 -17.30
C PRO A 34 -3.57 9.48 -17.51
N ARG A 35 -3.16 8.54 -16.61
CA ARG A 35 -3.44 7.12 -16.76
C ARG A 35 -4.78 6.75 -16.13
N PRO A 36 -5.51 5.77 -16.72
CA PRO A 36 -6.69 5.22 -16.08
C PRO A 36 -6.33 4.62 -14.72
N SER A 37 -7.04 5.06 -13.69
CA SER A 37 -6.76 4.69 -12.31
C SER A 37 -7.96 3.96 -11.69
N THR A 38 -7.69 2.96 -10.85
CA THR A 38 -8.69 2.27 -10.04
C THR A 38 -8.29 2.37 -8.58
N VAL A 39 -9.19 2.89 -7.75
CA VAL A 39 -8.99 2.99 -6.30
C VAL A 39 -9.86 1.96 -5.61
N ILE A 40 -9.25 1.06 -4.85
CA ILE A 40 -9.94 -0.02 -4.14
C ILE A 40 -10.09 0.40 -2.68
N LEU A 41 -11.33 0.50 -2.23
CA LEU A 41 -11.71 0.98 -0.90
C LEU A 41 -12.51 -0.07 -0.13
N PRO A 42 -12.53 -0.03 1.21
CA PRO A 42 -13.50 -0.79 1.99
C PRO A 42 -14.91 -0.23 1.76
N ARG A 43 -15.93 -1.08 1.89
CA ARG A 43 -17.34 -0.70 1.67
C ARG A 43 -17.81 0.41 2.62
N ASP A 44 -17.33 0.37 3.86
CA ASP A 44 -17.61 1.34 4.93
C ASP A 44 -16.53 2.45 5.00
N GLY A 45 -15.73 2.58 3.94
CA GLY A 45 -14.75 3.66 3.83
C GLY A 45 -15.43 5.01 3.64
N PRO A 46 -14.76 6.10 4.05
CA PRO A 46 -15.26 7.44 3.81
C PRO A 46 -15.29 7.73 2.31
N GLU A 47 -16.04 8.77 1.95
CA GLU A 47 -16.10 9.23 0.57
C GLU A 47 -14.69 9.59 0.07
N PHE A 48 -14.27 8.94 -1.00
CA PHE A 48 -13.01 9.26 -1.66
C PHE A 48 -13.29 10.22 -2.81
N LYS A 49 -12.90 11.47 -2.65
CA LYS A 49 -13.03 12.49 -3.68
C LYS A 49 -11.99 12.23 -4.77
N ALA A 50 -12.35 11.41 -5.75
CA ALA A 50 -11.55 11.25 -6.95
C ALA A 50 -12.00 12.28 -7.98
N SER A 51 -11.11 13.19 -8.33
CA SER A 51 -11.30 14.04 -9.50
C SER A 51 -10.80 13.29 -10.74
N GLY A 52 -11.53 13.38 -11.85
CA GLY A 52 -11.08 12.85 -13.12
C GLY A 52 -11.49 11.42 -13.47
N LYS A 53 -10.61 10.67 -14.13
CA LYS A 53 -10.87 9.36 -14.75
C LYS A 53 -10.71 8.16 -13.80
N ALA A 54 -10.77 8.37 -12.49
CA ALA A 54 -10.59 7.28 -11.54
C ALA A 54 -11.88 6.49 -11.33
N LYS A 55 -11.76 5.16 -11.42
CA LYS A 55 -12.81 4.22 -11.04
C LYS A 55 -12.65 3.87 -9.56
N ILE A 56 -13.67 4.14 -8.76
CA ILE A 56 -13.74 3.70 -7.36
C ILE A 56 -14.39 2.33 -7.32
N VAL A 57 -13.74 1.39 -6.65
CA VAL A 57 -14.21 0.01 -6.48
C VAL A 57 -14.34 -0.28 -4.98
N PRO A 58 -15.55 -0.19 -4.42
CA PRO A 58 -15.76 -0.64 -3.05
C PRO A 58 -15.73 -2.17 -3.00
N ILE A 59 -14.96 -2.72 -2.06
CA ILE A 59 -15.02 -4.16 -1.79
C ILE A 59 -16.21 -4.47 -0.89
N PRO A 60 -16.80 -5.70 -0.99
CA PRO A 60 -18.02 -6.05 -0.24
C PRO A 60 -17.82 -6.21 1.27
N TRP A 61 -16.59 -6.05 1.78
CA TRP A 61 -16.25 -6.25 3.19
C TRP A 61 -16.00 -4.93 3.90
N THR A 62 -16.41 -4.91 5.17
CA THR A 62 -16.17 -3.79 6.07
C THR A 62 -14.75 -3.83 6.63
N TYR A 63 -14.29 -2.71 7.13
CA TYR A 63 -12.97 -2.59 7.77
C TYR A 63 -12.78 -3.57 8.93
N GLY A 64 -13.85 -3.89 9.68
CA GLY A 64 -13.83 -4.82 10.82
C GLY A 64 -13.53 -6.28 10.44
N GLN A 65 -13.73 -6.67 9.18
CA GLN A 65 -13.52 -8.05 8.71
C GLN A 65 -12.06 -8.31 8.32
N THR A 66 -11.17 -8.20 9.30
CA THR A 66 -9.71 -8.22 9.08
C THR A 66 -9.21 -9.47 8.36
N ILE A 67 -9.67 -10.66 8.72
CA ILE A 67 -9.20 -11.92 8.10
C ILE A 67 -9.62 -11.98 6.62
N ARG A 68 -10.87 -11.67 6.30
CA ARG A 68 -11.35 -11.66 4.92
C ARG A 68 -10.61 -10.63 4.07
N ARG A 69 -10.35 -9.46 4.64
CA ARG A 69 -9.59 -8.40 3.99
C ARG A 69 -8.15 -8.82 3.74
N LEU A 70 -7.48 -9.43 4.71
CA LEU A 70 -6.10 -9.93 4.55
C LEU A 70 -6.03 -11.01 3.46
N PHE A 71 -7.00 -11.93 3.44
CA PHE A 71 -7.08 -12.96 2.40
C PHE A 71 -7.29 -12.33 1.01
N PHE A 72 -8.22 -11.39 0.90
CA PHE A 72 -8.44 -10.67 -0.36
C PHE A 72 -7.17 -9.93 -0.82
N GLN A 73 -6.54 -9.18 0.06
CA GLN A 73 -5.30 -8.45 -0.26
C GLN A 73 -4.17 -9.40 -0.67
N SER A 74 -4.03 -10.53 0.01
CA SER A 74 -2.91 -11.45 -0.21
C SER A 74 -3.07 -12.32 -1.46
N VAL A 75 -4.30 -12.67 -1.83
CA VAL A 75 -4.56 -13.65 -2.91
C VAL A 75 -5.30 -13.05 -4.10
N TRP A 76 -6.44 -12.39 -3.85
CA TRP A 76 -7.34 -11.96 -4.92
C TRP A 76 -6.96 -10.64 -5.56
N LEU A 77 -6.44 -9.69 -4.78
CA LEU A 77 -6.08 -8.36 -5.28
C LEU A 77 -5.12 -8.43 -6.48
N GLY A 78 -4.09 -9.26 -6.37
CA GLY A 78 -3.12 -9.44 -7.43
C GLY A 78 -3.70 -10.12 -8.68
N ARG A 79 -4.62 -11.07 -8.50
CA ARG A 79 -5.28 -11.78 -9.61
C ARG A 79 -6.27 -10.90 -10.36
N LEU A 80 -7.08 -10.12 -9.63
CA LEU A 80 -8.13 -9.31 -10.22
C LEU A 80 -7.58 -8.03 -10.87
N TYR A 81 -6.58 -7.42 -10.26
CA TYR A 81 -6.13 -6.09 -10.63
C TYR A 81 -4.65 -6.00 -11.03
N GLY A 82 -3.87 -7.07 -10.83
CA GLY A 82 -2.42 -7.03 -11.06
C GLY A 82 -2.00 -7.17 -12.52
N LYS A 83 -2.86 -7.69 -13.42
CA LYS A 83 -2.47 -7.93 -14.82
C LYS A 83 -2.25 -6.61 -15.56
N ASN A 84 -1.05 -6.43 -16.10
CA ASN A 84 -0.65 -5.25 -16.88
C ASN A 84 -0.93 -3.91 -16.18
N SER A 85 -0.65 -3.84 -14.87
CA SER A 85 -0.90 -2.69 -14.02
C SER A 85 0.33 -2.22 -13.25
N ILE A 86 0.22 -1.03 -12.68
CA ILE A 86 1.07 -0.51 -11.61
C ILE A 86 0.23 -0.57 -10.34
N LEU A 87 0.61 -1.44 -9.41
CA LEU A 87 -0.09 -1.59 -8.14
C LEU A 87 0.60 -0.80 -7.04
N LEU A 88 -0.05 0.27 -6.61
CA LEU A 88 0.34 1.06 -5.44
C LEU A 88 -0.34 0.45 -4.20
N THR A 89 0.45 0.06 -3.22
CA THR A 89 -0.07 -0.46 -1.96
C THR A 89 0.29 0.49 -0.83
N THR A 90 -0.72 0.83 -0.03
CA THR A 90 -0.52 1.53 1.23
C THR A 90 -0.20 0.49 2.27
N ASP A 91 0.96 0.59 2.89
CA ASP A 91 1.40 -0.43 3.81
C ASP A 91 1.95 -1.72 3.13
N SER A 92 2.65 -2.51 3.89
CA SER A 92 3.27 -3.77 3.48
C SER A 92 2.29 -4.92 3.20
N LYS A 93 0.97 -4.70 3.31
CA LYS A 93 -0.05 -5.72 2.99
C LYS A 93 -0.22 -5.90 1.50
N THR A 94 0.70 -6.61 0.92
CA THR A 94 0.86 -6.79 -0.51
C THR A 94 0.41 -8.18 -0.94
N PRO A 95 -0.19 -8.33 -2.13
CA PRO A 95 -0.52 -9.65 -2.66
C PRO A 95 0.74 -10.48 -2.89
N PHE A 96 0.71 -11.75 -2.48
CA PHE A 96 1.79 -12.70 -2.76
C PHE A 96 1.78 -13.20 -4.21
N PHE A 97 0.61 -13.19 -4.84
CA PHE A 97 0.45 -13.71 -6.20
C PHE A 97 0.24 -12.56 -7.18
N LEU A 98 1.34 -12.00 -7.67
CA LEU A 98 1.32 -10.95 -8.67
C LEU A 98 1.83 -11.46 -10.01
N PRO A 99 1.16 -11.17 -11.12
CA PRO A 99 1.68 -11.45 -12.44
C PRO A 99 3.02 -10.74 -12.69
N LYS A 100 3.88 -11.32 -13.50
CA LYS A 100 5.16 -10.69 -13.89
C LYS A 100 4.95 -9.32 -14.59
N SER A 101 3.81 -9.14 -15.25
CA SER A 101 3.44 -7.88 -15.90
C SER A 101 3.03 -6.75 -14.93
N CYS A 102 2.81 -7.07 -13.65
CA CYS A 102 2.49 -6.09 -12.60
C CYS A 102 3.76 -5.42 -12.08
N THR A 103 3.77 -4.11 -12.06
CA THR A 103 4.78 -3.32 -11.32
C THR A 103 4.22 -3.03 -9.94
N LEU A 104 4.91 -3.49 -8.90
CA LEU A 104 4.49 -3.28 -7.51
C LEU A 104 5.28 -2.12 -6.91
N ILE A 105 4.56 -1.17 -6.32
CA ILE A 105 5.14 -0.01 -5.63
C ILE A 105 4.49 0.10 -4.24
N PRO A 106 5.13 -0.41 -3.19
CA PRO A 106 4.65 -0.26 -1.83
C PRO A 106 5.02 1.11 -1.24
N LEU A 107 4.08 1.72 -0.54
CA LEU A 107 4.31 2.88 0.31
C LEU A 107 4.53 2.39 1.75
N VAL A 108 5.73 2.53 2.26
CA VAL A 108 6.11 2.15 3.62
C VAL A 108 6.05 3.38 4.52
N THR A 109 5.21 3.33 5.53
CA THR A 109 5.00 4.44 6.47
C THR A 109 5.94 4.40 7.67
N ASP A 110 6.18 3.19 8.19
CA ASP A 110 7.08 2.96 9.32
C ASP A 110 7.61 1.52 9.34
N LEU A 111 8.58 1.27 10.18
CA LEU A 111 9.15 -0.06 10.47
C LEU A 111 9.09 -0.40 11.96
N ALA A 112 8.14 0.16 12.71
CA ALA A 112 8.02 -0.02 14.15
C ALA A 112 8.01 -1.49 14.58
N VAL A 113 7.39 -2.37 13.79
CA VAL A 113 7.35 -3.82 14.05
C VAL A 113 8.73 -4.48 14.07
N PHE A 114 9.72 -3.89 13.40
CA PHE A 114 11.09 -4.39 13.39
C PHE A 114 11.94 -3.79 14.51
N ARG A 115 11.65 -2.56 14.91
CA ARG A 115 12.37 -1.84 15.97
C ARG A 115 11.90 -2.23 17.38
N MET A 116 10.62 -2.48 17.52
CA MET A 116 9.99 -2.80 18.81
C MET A 116 9.12 -4.07 18.67
N PRO A 117 9.71 -5.22 18.30
CA PRO A 117 8.93 -6.45 18.07
C PRO A 117 8.20 -6.94 19.33
N GLU A 118 8.70 -6.60 20.51
CA GLU A 118 8.15 -6.98 21.82
C GLU A 118 6.77 -6.38 22.11
N VAL A 119 6.43 -5.24 21.50
CA VAL A 119 5.09 -4.63 21.66
C VAL A 119 4.02 -5.27 20.75
N TYR A 120 4.42 -6.20 19.91
CA TYR A 120 3.52 -6.87 18.97
C TYR A 120 3.41 -8.36 19.24
N GLN A 121 2.27 -8.95 18.93
CA GLN A 121 2.13 -10.41 18.96
C GLN A 121 3.16 -11.06 18.01
N TRP A 122 3.81 -12.13 18.45
CA TRP A 122 4.85 -12.82 17.68
C TRP A 122 4.41 -13.27 16.29
N SER A 123 3.15 -13.72 16.14
CA SER A 123 2.56 -14.11 14.86
C SER A 123 2.46 -12.93 13.88
N ARG A 124 2.18 -11.74 14.41
CA ARG A 124 2.15 -10.50 13.63
C ARG A 124 3.55 -10.10 13.18
N VAL A 125 4.54 -10.18 14.06
CA VAL A 125 5.95 -9.92 13.73
C VAL A 125 6.43 -10.87 12.64
N LEU A 126 6.15 -12.17 12.76
CA LEU A 126 6.50 -13.17 11.76
C LEU A 126 5.84 -12.87 10.41
N TRP A 127 4.54 -12.55 10.41
CA TRP A 127 3.82 -12.17 9.20
C TRP A 127 4.47 -10.96 8.49
N TRP A 128 4.84 -9.93 9.23
CA TRP A 128 5.48 -8.74 8.67
C TRP A 128 6.87 -9.06 8.10
N LYS A 129 7.67 -9.86 8.80
CA LYS A 129 8.97 -10.32 8.30
C LYS A 129 8.84 -11.08 6.98
N LEU A 130 7.84 -11.94 6.84
CA LEU A 130 7.55 -12.67 5.59
C LEU A 130 7.12 -11.73 4.47
N GLN A 131 6.23 -10.78 4.76
CA GLN A 131 5.78 -9.77 3.80
C GLN A 131 6.94 -8.92 3.28
N TYR A 132 7.75 -8.38 4.16
CA TYR A 132 8.89 -7.55 3.74
C TYR A 132 9.96 -8.35 2.99
N ARG A 133 10.21 -9.60 3.39
CA ARG A 133 11.10 -10.49 2.63
C ARG A 133 10.60 -10.72 1.20
N TYR A 134 9.30 -10.87 1.03
CA TYR A 134 8.69 -10.94 -0.29
C TYR A 134 8.80 -9.63 -1.06
N LEU A 135 8.49 -8.51 -0.43
CA LEU A 135 8.56 -7.17 -1.01
C LEU A 135 9.96 -6.85 -1.52
N CYS A 136 10.99 -7.06 -0.72
CA CYS A 136 12.39 -6.81 -1.11
C CYS A 136 12.81 -7.59 -2.36
N LYS A 137 12.23 -8.79 -2.58
CA LYS A 137 12.51 -9.61 -3.76
C LYS A 137 11.68 -9.25 -4.99
N ARG A 138 10.46 -8.73 -4.78
CA ARG A 138 9.47 -8.55 -5.83
C ARG A 138 9.38 -7.11 -6.35
N THR A 139 9.82 -6.15 -5.56
CA THR A 139 9.64 -4.72 -5.80
C THR A 139 10.93 -4.10 -6.32
N ASP A 140 10.80 -3.29 -7.38
CA ASP A 140 11.92 -2.56 -7.94
C ASP A 140 12.18 -1.24 -7.20
N PHE A 141 11.11 -0.57 -6.72
CA PHE A 141 11.19 0.66 -5.93
C PHE A 141 10.15 0.75 -4.86
N PHE A 142 10.49 1.48 -3.82
CA PHE A 142 9.67 1.73 -2.65
C PHE A 142 9.37 3.22 -2.54
N LEU A 143 8.19 3.53 -2.05
CA LEU A 143 7.85 4.87 -1.57
C LEU A 143 7.87 4.89 -0.05
N THR A 144 8.26 6.00 0.52
CA THR A 144 8.16 6.26 1.96
C THR A 144 7.80 7.73 2.21
N ILE A 145 7.31 8.02 3.42
CA ILE A 145 6.81 9.35 3.77
C ILE A 145 7.85 10.27 4.38
N SER A 146 8.99 9.73 4.81
CA SER A 146 10.03 10.51 5.49
C SER A 146 11.44 10.01 5.21
N GLN A 147 12.40 10.89 5.36
CA GLN A 147 13.81 10.54 5.28
C GLN A 147 14.20 9.55 6.39
N PHE A 148 13.65 9.71 7.59
CA PHE A 148 13.86 8.81 8.71
C PHE A 148 13.46 7.37 8.34
N THR A 149 12.26 7.17 7.79
CA THR A 149 11.81 5.83 7.36
C THR A 149 12.68 5.28 6.22
N LYS A 150 13.17 6.13 5.32
CA LYS A 150 14.12 5.71 4.28
C LYS A 150 15.40 5.14 4.89
N GLU A 151 15.97 5.82 5.86
CA GLU A 151 17.16 5.38 6.58
C GLU A 151 16.93 4.06 7.32
N GLU A 152 15.78 3.92 7.98
CA GLU A 152 15.38 2.65 8.59
C GLU A 152 15.26 1.51 7.57
N MET A 153 14.69 1.76 6.39
CA MET A 153 14.57 0.75 5.33
C MET A 153 15.95 0.30 4.82
N ILE A 154 16.89 1.21 4.72
CA ILE A 154 18.29 0.89 4.36
C ILE A 154 18.93 0.06 5.47
N ASP A 155 18.79 0.50 6.71
CA ASP A 155 19.46 -0.12 7.86
C ASP A 155 18.87 -1.48 8.22
N VAL A 156 17.54 -1.59 8.32
CA VAL A 156 16.85 -2.79 8.81
C VAL A 156 16.61 -3.81 7.69
N LEU A 157 16.16 -3.33 6.52
CA LEU A 157 15.77 -4.22 5.41
C LEU A 157 16.87 -4.38 4.37
N LYS A 158 17.98 -3.64 4.48
CA LYS A 158 19.11 -3.63 3.55
C LYS A 158 18.70 -3.32 2.11
N ILE A 159 17.70 -2.46 1.94
CA ILE A 159 17.25 -2.01 0.63
C ILE A 159 18.19 -0.92 0.12
N PRO A 160 18.70 -1.01 -1.11
CA PRO A 160 19.56 0.03 -1.67
C PRO A 160 18.88 1.40 -1.71
N ALA A 161 19.59 2.45 -1.34
CA ALA A 161 19.05 3.81 -1.20
C ALA A 161 18.40 4.35 -2.49
N GLU A 162 18.94 3.96 -3.65
CA GLU A 162 18.45 4.33 -4.98
C GLU A 162 17.09 3.72 -5.33
N LYS A 163 16.66 2.69 -4.60
CA LYS A 163 15.34 2.08 -4.75
C LYS A 163 14.26 2.71 -3.87
N ILE A 164 14.60 3.67 -3.01
CA ILE A 164 13.68 4.25 -2.03
C ILE A 164 13.49 5.74 -2.33
N TYR A 165 12.25 6.10 -2.64
CA TYR A 165 11.84 7.48 -2.94
C TYR A 165 11.01 8.03 -1.80
N VAL A 166 11.39 9.21 -1.31
CA VAL A 166 10.65 9.90 -0.26
C VAL A 166 9.58 10.78 -0.89
N VAL A 167 8.34 10.57 -0.48
CA VAL A 167 7.18 11.41 -0.83
C VAL A 167 6.70 12.05 0.46
N PRO A 168 7.15 13.26 0.78
CA PRO A 168 6.78 13.90 2.04
C PRO A 168 5.28 14.14 2.08
N CYS A 169 4.67 13.80 3.20
CA CYS A 169 3.31 14.23 3.48
C CYS A 169 3.38 15.73 3.78
N ALA A 170 2.81 16.55 2.90
CA ALA A 170 2.63 17.96 3.21
C ALA A 170 1.74 18.10 4.45
N ALA A 171 2.18 18.89 5.42
CA ALA A 171 1.38 19.32 6.55
C ALA A 171 0.28 20.26 6.10
#